data_28551354e4b122937cc96dfd20189cac
#
_entry.id   28551354e4b122937cc96dfd20189cac
#
_cell.length_a   1.000
_cell.length_b   1.000
_cell.length_c   1.000
_cell.angle_alpha   90.00
_cell.angle_beta   90.00
_cell.angle_gamma   90.00
#
_symmetry.space_group_name_H-M   'P 1'
#
loop_
_entity.id
_entity.type
_entity.pdbx_description
1 polymer ?
#
loop_
_entity_poly.entity_id
_entity_poly.type
_entity_poly.pdbx_seq_one_letter_code
_entity_poly.pdbx_strand_id
1 'polypeptide(L)'
;MKKIRMARVAIFVMFLSGLFLPGILKAQDESQERIINDSREAKAAFLKADPSMGNLFKNSHGYAIFPNVGKGAIGVGGAGGKGTVYEKGKVIGTAQMVQVTVGAQAGGQAYREIIFFENKEALDRFMDNKIEFSGQVSAIAAKAGASADANYRSGVVVFSQEKGGLMLEASLGGQKFTYKPLK
;
A
#
# COMPACT_ATOMS: atom_id res chain seq x y z
N MET A 1 -69.53 6.52 -30.33
CA MET A 1 -68.58 7.63 -30.38
C MET A 1 -68.01 7.80 -28.98
N LYS A 2 -66.84 7.20 -28.67
CA LYS A 2 -66.17 7.26 -27.36
C LYS A 2 -64.96 8.21 -27.46
N LYS A 3 -65.03 9.31 -26.72
CA LYS A 3 -63.92 10.27 -26.61
C LYS A 3 -62.81 9.71 -25.74
N ILE A 4 -61.61 9.49 -26.31
CA ILE A 4 -60.42 9.10 -25.61
C ILE A 4 -59.82 10.35 -24.98
N ARG A 5 -59.80 10.38 -23.63
CA ARG A 5 -59.09 11.42 -22.85
C ARG A 5 -57.58 11.09 -22.84
N MET A 6 -56.78 11.94 -23.47
CA MET A 6 -55.33 11.90 -23.36
C MET A 6 -54.91 12.37 -21.96
N ALA A 7 -54.40 11.46 -21.17
CA ALA A 7 -53.74 11.77 -19.89
C ALA A 7 -52.34 12.34 -20.18
N ARG A 8 -52.12 13.58 -19.76
CA ARG A 8 -50.78 14.22 -19.79
C ARG A 8 -49.93 13.58 -18.70
N VAL A 9 -48.96 12.78 -19.10
CA VAL A 9 -47.90 12.30 -18.21
C VAL A 9 -46.91 13.45 -18.03
N ALA A 10 -46.94 14.08 -16.87
CA ALA A 10 -45.92 15.04 -16.46
C ALA A 10 -44.65 14.28 -16.08
N ILE A 11 -43.63 14.37 -16.92
CA ILE A 11 -42.29 13.86 -16.60
C ILE A 11 -41.66 14.82 -15.58
N PHE A 12 -41.62 14.37 -14.32
CA PHE A 12 -40.94 15.07 -13.25
C PHE A 12 -39.42 14.77 -13.41
N VAL A 13 -38.70 15.63 -14.12
CA VAL A 13 -37.26 15.60 -14.19
C VAL A 13 -36.75 16.11 -12.85
N MET A 14 -36.41 15.18 -11.97
CA MET A 14 -35.76 15.46 -10.70
C MET A 14 -34.31 15.85 -10.98
N PHE A 15 -34.03 17.14 -11.00
CA PHE A 15 -32.68 17.69 -10.97
C PHE A 15 -32.03 17.28 -9.64
N LEU A 16 -31.27 16.19 -9.68
CA LEU A 16 -30.37 15.79 -8.57
C LEU A 16 -29.19 16.75 -8.61
N SER A 17 -29.38 17.96 -8.08
CA SER A 17 -28.31 18.90 -7.80
C SER A 17 -27.36 18.23 -6.80
N GLY A 18 -26.16 17.85 -7.30
CA GLY A 18 -25.13 17.23 -6.50
C GLY A 18 -24.75 18.13 -5.32
N LEU A 19 -25.26 17.81 -4.15
CA LEU A 19 -24.69 18.31 -2.90
C LEU A 19 -23.26 17.76 -2.80
N PHE A 20 -22.32 18.56 -3.22
CA PHE A 20 -20.91 18.38 -2.92
C PHE A 20 -20.75 18.55 -1.40
N LEU A 21 -20.72 17.42 -0.67
CA LEU A 21 -20.58 17.41 0.78
C LEU A 21 -19.12 17.72 1.12
N PRO A 22 -18.77 18.89 1.66
CA PRO A 22 -17.40 19.27 2.02
C PRO A 22 -16.79 18.34 3.07
N GLY A 23 -17.61 17.60 3.80
CA GLY A 23 -17.17 16.63 4.80
C GLY A 23 -16.43 15.41 4.23
N ILE A 24 -16.72 14.99 2.98
CA ILE A 24 -16.03 13.84 2.37
C ILE A 24 -14.59 14.17 2.00
N LEU A 25 -14.34 15.38 1.51
CA LEU A 25 -12.99 15.84 1.19
C LEU A 25 -12.13 15.94 2.45
N LYS A 26 -12.65 16.52 3.51
CA LYS A 26 -11.94 16.66 4.78
C LYS A 26 -11.58 15.29 5.41
N ALA A 27 -12.48 14.33 5.37
CA ALA A 27 -12.23 12.98 5.88
C ALA A 27 -11.16 12.21 5.05
N GLN A 28 -11.05 12.48 3.74
CA GLN A 28 -9.99 11.93 2.90
C GLN A 28 -8.63 12.52 3.23
N ASP A 29 -8.54 13.84 3.44
CA ASP A 29 -7.30 14.53 3.79
C ASP A 29 -6.77 14.05 5.16
N GLU A 30 -7.62 13.97 6.18
CA GLU A 30 -7.25 13.44 7.50
C GLU A 30 -6.79 11.97 7.44
N SER A 31 -7.38 11.17 6.55
CA SER A 31 -6.96 9.79 6.35
C SER A 31 -5.59 9.70 5.67
N GLN A 32 -5.28 10.58 4.71
CA GLN A 32 -3.99 10.62 4.03
C GLN A 32 -2.88 11.09 4.97
N GLU A 33 -3.13 12.15 5.75
CA GLU A 33 -2.16 12.64 6.73
C GLU A 33 -1.80 11.57 7.77
N ARG A 34 -2.77 10.81 8.26
CA ARG A 34 -2.51 9.69 9.18
C ARG A 34 -1.59 8.65 8.55
N ILE A 35 -1.86 8.22 7.31
CA ILE A 35 -1.03 7.23 6.62
C ILE A 35 0.40 7.75 6.43
N ILE A 36 0.56 9.03 6.09
CA ILE A 36 1.87 9.67 5.93
C ILE A 36 2.62 9.71 7.27
N ASN A 37 1.95 10.07 8.37
CA ASN A 37 2.55 10.10 9.69
C ASN A 37 2.94 8.70 10.17
N ASP A 38 2.06 7.72 10.05
CA ASP A 38 2.35 6.32 10.35
C ASP A 38 3.55 5.80 9.53
N SER A 39 3.66 6.22 8.26
CA SER A 39 4.79 5.84 7.40
C SER A 39 6.10 6.49 7.85
N ARG A 40 6.08 7.72 8.38
CA ARG A 40 7.26 8.34 8.99
C ARG A 40 7.73 7.59 10.24
N GLU A 41 6.79 7.20 11.09
CA GLU A 41 7.09 6.37 12.27
C GLU A 41 7.65 5.00 11.87
N ALA A 42 7.06 4.36 10.85
CA ALA A 42 7.56 3.11 10.33
C ALA A 42 8.99 3.25 9.77
N LYS A 43 9.29 4.34 9.03
CA LYS A 43 10.64 4.65 8.57
C LYS A 43 11.63 4.75 9.72
N ALA A 44 11.27 5.45 10.79
CA ALA A 44 12.12 5.56 11.97
C ALA A 44 12.33 4.20 12.65
N ALA A 45 11.30 3.34 12.70
CA ALA A 45 11.42 2.00 13.24
C ALA A 45 12.35 1.10 12.42
N PHE A 46 12.31 1.18 11.09
CA PHE A 46 13.22 0.47 10.20
C PHE A 46 14.67 0.93 10.41
N LEU A 47 14.92 2.24 10.45
CA LEU A 47 16.25 2.80 10.71
C LEU A 47 16.79 2.45 12.09
N LYS A 48 15.91 2.34 13.09
CA LYS A 48 16.31 1.87 14.43
C LYS A 48 16.72 0.39 14.43
N ALA A 49 16.03 -0.45 13.66
CA ALA A 49 16.34 -1.87 13.55
C ALA A 49 17.59 -2.12 12.70
N ASP A 50 17.77 -1.35 11.63
CA ASP A 50 18.91 -1.42 10.73
C ASP A 50 19.36 -0.03 10.27
N PRO A 51 20.32 0.59 10.96
CA PRO A 51 20.85 1.91 10.59
C PRO A 51 21.45 1.97 9.18
N SER A 52 21.97 0.85 8.64
CA SER A 52 22.54 0.77 7.29
C SER A 52 21.50 0.98 6.18
N MET A 53 20.20 0.79 6.50
CA MET A 53 19.09 1.08 5.60
C MET A 53 19.02 2.57 5.18
N GLY A 54 19.69 3.46 5.92
CA GLY A 54 19.87 4.86 5.55
C GLY A 54 20.44 5.06 4.15
N ASN A 55 21.31 4.14 3.70
CA ASN A 55 21.88 4.16 2.35
C ASN A 55 20.82 3.89 1.28
N LEU A 56 19.91 2.93 1.53
CA LEU A 56 18.79 2.66 0.62
C LEU A 56 17.83 3.83 0.54
N PHE A 57 17.49 4.47 1.67
CA PHE A 57 16.64 5.68 1.67
C PHE A 57 17.25 6.85 0.90
N LYS A 58 18.58 6.96 0.87
CA LYS A 58 19.30 8.03 0.18
C LYS A 58 19.48 7.76 -1.30
N ASN A 59 19.76 6.51 -1.67
CA ASN A 59 20.25 6.16 -3.00
C ASN A 59 19.18 5.56 -3.92
N SER A 60 18.09 4.99 -3.37
CA SER A 60 16.99 4.50 -4.20
C SER A 60 16.25 5.64 -4.89
N HIS A 61 15.71 5.36 -6.09
CA HIS A 61 14.92 6.34 -6.83
C HIS A 61 13.62 6.70 -6.09
N GLY A 62 13.02 5.72 -5.45
CA GLY A 62 11.82 5.89 -4.64
C GLY A 62 11.62 4.73 -3.68
N TYR A 63 10.59 4.83 -2.85
CA TYR A 63 10.20 3.76 -1.94
C TYR A 63 8.72 3.86 -1.55
N ALA A 64 8.10 2.73 -1.22
CA ALA A 64 6.77 2.67 -0.64
C ALA A 64 6.83 2.08 0.76
N ILE A 65 6.18 2.73 1.74
CA ILE A 65 6.14 2.26 3.13
C ILE A 65 4.71 1.91 3.51
N PHE A 66 4.50 0.67 3.92
CA PHE A 66 3.25 0.17 4.48
C PHE A 66 3.42 0.00 6.01
N PRO A 67 2.98 0.99 6.81
CA PRO A 67 3.25 1.02 8.25
C PRO A 67 2.48 -0.04 9.03
N ASN A 68 1.35 -0.47 8.49
CA ASN A 68 0.45 -1.42 9.11
C ASN A 68 -0.11 -2.38 8.07
N VAL A 69 0.48 -3.56 7.98
CA VAL A 69 -0.03 -4.67 7.19
C VAL A 69 -0.61 -5.69 8.14
N GLY A 70 -1.91 -5.88 8.09
CA GLY A 70 -2.61 -6.91 8.85
C GLY A 70 -2.68 -8.20 8.05
N LYS A 71 -2.30 -9.33 8.65
CA LYS A 71 -2.40 -10.66 8.08
C LYS A 71 -3.37 -11.48 8.93
N GLY A 72 -4.38 -12.07 8.31
CA GLY A 72 -5.35 -12.93 8.98
C GLY A 72 -5.73 -14.12 8.10
N ALA A 73 -6.02 -15.26 8.72
CA ALA A 73 -6.46 -16.44 8.01
C ALA A 73 -7.37 -17.32 8.86
N ILE A 74 -8.46 -17.78 8.24
CA ILE A 74 -9.19 -19.00 8.62
C ILE A 74 -9.49 -19.74 7.31
N GLY A 75 -8.61 -20.70 6.95
CA GLY A 75 -8.73 -21.49 5.72
C GLY A 75 -8.15 -20.84 4.46
N VAL A 76 -8.60 -19.64 4.10
CA VAL A 76 -7.98 -18.78 3.07
C VAL A 76 -7.42 -17.55 3.78
N GLY A 77 -6.13 -17.31 3.64
CA GLY A 77 -5.44 -16.19 4.28
C GLY A 77 -5.32 -14.99 3.37
N GLY A 78 -5.28 -13.80 3.99
CA GLY A 78 -5.01 -12.57 3.30
C GLY A 78 -4.20 -11.61 4.15
N ALA A 79 -3.49 -10.70 3.50
CA ALA A 79 -2.86 -9.55 4.13
C ALA A 79 -3.28 -8.28 3.38
N GLY A 80 -3.27 -7.16 4.07
CA GLY A 80 -3.58 -5.89 3.45
C GLY A 80 -3.13 -4.71 4.29
N GLY A 81 -2.83 -3.62 3.62
CA GLY A 81 -2.38 -2.40 4.27
C GLY A 81 -2.46 -1.19 3.34
N LYS A 82 -2.41 -0.01 3.93
CA LYS A 82 -2.24 1.25 3.21
C LYS A 82 -0.86 1.81 3.50
N GLY A 83 -0.27 2.46 2.51
CA GLY A 83 1.08 3.00 2.61
C GLY A 83 1.25 4.32 1.88
N THR A 84 2.42 4.92 2.04
CA THR A 84 2.83 6.16 1.41
C THR A 84 3.93 5.88 0.40
N VAL A 85 3.84 6.49 -0.77
CA VAL A 85 4.82 6.36 -1.86
C VAL A 85 5.66 7.63 -1.94
N TYR A 86 6.96 7.42 -2.04
CA TYR A 86 7.96 8.49 -2.08
C TYR A 86 8.80 8.38 -3.35
N GLU A 87 9.07 9.50 -4.00
CA GLU A 87 10.08 9.65 -5.04
C GLU A 87 11.12 10.65 -4.58
N LYS A 88 12.39 10.27 -4.59
CA LYS A 88 13.52 11.12 -4.13
C LYS A 88 13.25 11.78 -2.76
N GLY A 89 12.64 11.01 -1.85
CA GLY A 89 12.31 11.43 -0.49
C GLY A 89 11.07 12.31 -0.34
N LYS A 90 10.41 12.70 -1.43
CA LYS A 90 9.15 13.48 -1.41
C LYS A 90 7.95 12.55 -1.53
N VAL A 91 6.90 12.81 -0.78
CA VAL A 91 5.63 12.08 -0.90
C VAL A 91 4.99 12.42 -2.24
N ILE A 92 4.69 11.39 -3.04
CA ILE A 92 4.02 11.54 -4.35
C ILE A 92 2.62 10.93 -4.37
N GLY A 93 2.28 10.09 -3.40
CA GLY A 93 0.97 9.45 -3.35
C GLY A 93 0.83 8.47 -2.21
N THR A 94 -0.28 7.78 -2.22
CA THR A 94 -0.58 6.66 -1.32
C THR A 94 -0.75 5.38 -2.14
N ALA A 95 -0.56 4.23 -1.49
CA ALA A 95 -0.81 2.94 -2.10
C ALA A 95 -1.61 2.04 -1.15
N GLN A 96 -2.39 1.16 -1.73
CA GLN A 96 -3.02 0.04 -1.02
C GLN A 96 -2.38 -1.25 -1.48
N MET A 97 -2.03 -2.12 -0.54
CA MET A 97 -1.56 -3.47 -0.81
C MET A 97 -2.64 -4.46 -0.37
N VAL A 98 -2.85 -5.48 -1.19
CA VAL A 98 -3.67 -6.65 -0.89
C VAL A 98 -2.88 -7.89 -1.30
N GLN A 99 -2.87 -8.89 -0.43
CA GLN A 99 -2.24 -10.19 -0.70
C GLN A 99 -3.22 -11.29 -0.39
N VAL A 100 -3.33 -12.26 -1.28
CA VAL A 100 -4.08 -13.50 -1.07
C VAL A 100 -3.10 -14.63 -0.87
N THR A 101 -3.18 -15.32 0.26
CA THR A 101 -2.34 -16.47 0.56
C THR A 101 -3.20 -17.72 0.71
N VAL A 102 -2.79 -18.82 0.07
CA VAL A 102 -3.41 -20.12 0.24
C VAL A 102 -2.55 -20.93 1.22
N GLY A 103 -3.10 -21.30 2.35
CA GLY A 103 -2.39 -22.10 3.36
C GLY A 103 -3.10 -22.09 4.72
N ALA A 104 -2.88 -23.13 5.50
CA ALA A 104 -3.39 -23.22 6.86
C ALA A 104 -2.52 -22.37 7.81
N GLN A 105 -2.85 -21.10 7.94
CA GLN A 105 -2.24 -20.22 8.93
C GLN A 105 -3.32 -19.79 9.92
N ALA A 106 -3.18 -20.21 11.17
CA ALA A 106 -4.04 -19.74 12.25
C ALA A 106 -3.35 -18.57 12.96
N GLY A 107 -4.06 -17.46 13.10
CA GLY A 107 -3.61 -16.29 13.86
C GLY A 107 -3.56 -14.99 13.04
N GLY A 108 -3.68 -13.88 13.75
CA GLY A 108 -3.49 -12.54 13.21
C GLY A 108 -2.06 -12.07 13.45
N GLN A 109 -1.42 -11.56 12.43
CA GLN A 109 -0.09 -10.94 12.53
C GLN A 109 -0.15 -9.52 11.96
N ALA A 110 0.60 -8.61 12.55
CA ALA A 110 0.79 -7.28 12.03
C ALA A 110 2.27 -7.01 11.79
N TYR A 111 2.59 -6.48 10.62
CA TYR A 111 3.97 -6.15 10.26
C TYR A 111 4.03 -4.82 9.51
N ARG A 112 5.24 -4.29 9.36
CA ARG A 112 5.56 -3.19 8.47
C ARG A 112 6.28 -3.74 7.25
N GLU A 113 6.05 -3.11 6.11
CA GLU A 113 6.75 -3.45 4.87
C GLU A 113 7.26 -2.19 4.20
N ILE A 114 8.46 -2.26 3.65
CA ILE A 114 9.01 -1.23 2.82
C ILE A 114 9.56 -1.84 1.53
N ILE A 115 9.22 -1.21 0.41
CA ILE A 115 9.68 -1.56 -0.94
C ILE A 115 10.54 -0.42 -1.43
N PHE A 116 11.81 -0.68 -1.74
CA PHE A 116 12.69 0.28 -2.39
C PHE A 116 12.72 0.02 -3.90
N PHE A 117 12.71 1.08 -4.67
CA PHE A 117 12.79 1.07 -6.13
C PHE A 117 14.15 1.60 -6.56
N GLU A 118 14.93 0.78 -7.28
CA GLU A 118 16.27 1.10 -7.73
C GLU A 118 16.29 2.30 -8.70
N ASN A 119 15.31 2.33 -9.60
CA ASN A 119 15.21 3.29 -10.68
C ASN A 119 13.76 3.71 -10.94
N LYS A 120 13.60 4.69 -11.84
CA LYS A 120 12.29 5.21 -12.22
C LYS A 120 11.38 4.14 -12.82
N GLU A 121 11.93 3.25 -13.64
CA GLU A 121 11.15 2.20 -14.29
C GLU A 121 10.50 1.25 -13.27
N ALA A 122 11.21 0.89 -12.21
CA ALA A 122 10.66 0.07 -11.14
C ALA A 122 9.55 0.80 -10.38
N LEU A 123 9.71 2.10 -10.10
CA LEU A 123 8.66 2.92 -9.47
C LEU A 123 7.44 3.06 -10.38
N ASP A 124 7.63 3.31 -11.68
CA ASP A 124 6.53 3.43 -12.64
C ASP A 124 5.73 2.12 -12.74
N ARG A 125 6.41 0.97 -12.81
CA ARG A 125 5.74 -0.34 -12.78
C ARG A 125 4.93 -0.56 -11.52
N PHE A 126 5.40 -0.07 -10.37
CA PHE A 126 4.64 -0.12 -9.13
C PHE A 126 3.39 0.76 -9.21
N MET A 127 3.52 1.99 -9.68
CA MET A 127 2.39 2.93 -9.82
C MET A 127 1.34 2.44 -10.83
N ASP A 128 1.77 1.75 -11.87
CA ASP A 128 0.90 1.14 -12.89
C ASP A 128 0.28 -0.21 -12.45
N ASN A 129 0.51 -0.65 -11.23
CA ASN A 129 0.11 -1.97 -10.72
C ASN A 129 0.67 -3.16 -11.54
N LYS A 130 1.86 -2.98 -12.12
CA LYS A 130 2.54 -3.99 -12.96
C LYS A 130 3.67 -4.71 -12.21
N ILE A 131 3.87 -4.44 -10.92
CA ILE A 131 4.77 -5.22 -10.09
C ILE A 131 4.02 -6.45 -9.61
N GLU A 132 4.49 -7.60 -10.06
CA GLU A 132 4.10 -8.89 -9.52
C GLU A 132 5.33 -9.50 -8.84
N PHE A 133 5.22 -9.73 -7.54
CA PHE A 133 6.22 -10.54 -6.86
C PHE A 133 5.97 -12.00 -7.20
N SER A 134 6.88 -12.59 -7.99
CA SER A 134 6.90 -14.04 -8.21
C SER A 134 7.11 -14.75 -6.87
N GLY A 135 6.63 -15.97 -6.73
CA GLY A 135 6.73 -16.73 -5.47
C GLY A 135 8.16 -16.99 -4.94
N GLN A 136 9.18 -16.53 -5.66
CA GLN A 136 10.60 -16.61 -5.27
C GLN A 136 11.13 -15.31 -4.66
N VAL A 137 10.33 -14.24 -4.59
CA VAL A 137 10.72 -12.99 -3.96
C VAL A 137 10.20 -13.00 -2.54
N SER A 138 11.11 -12.98 -1.58
CA SER A 138 10.81 -12.87 -0.15
C SER A 138 11.24 -11.52 0.37
N ALA A 139 10.52 -10.99 1.35
CA ALA A 139 10.97 -9.82 2.08
C ALA A 139 12.11 -10.18 3.01
N ILE A 140 13.11 -9.32 3.08
CA ILE A 140 14.22 -9.42 4.02
C ILE A 140 13.74 -8.95 5.39
N ALA A 141 13.93 -9.75 6.43
CA ALA A 141 13.63 -9.32 7.79
C ALA A 141 14.54 -8.16 8.19
N ALA A 142 13.96 -7.04 8.60
CA ALA A 142 14.72 -5.86 9.02
C ALA A 142 15.39 -6.10 10.38
N LYS A 143 16.69 -6.33 10.36
CA LYS A 143 17.58 -6.48 11.52
C LYS A 143 18.93 -5.84 11.20
N ALA A 144 19.72 -5.55 12.23
CA ALA A 144 21.01 -4.88 12.08
C ALA A 144 21.88 -5.50 10.98
N GLY A 145 22.30 -4.68 10.01
CA GLY A 145 23.14 -5.06 8.89
C GLY A 145 22.44 -5.77 7.72
N ALA A 146 21.16 -6.10 7.84
CA ALA A 146 20.45 -6.83 6.79
C ALA A 146 20.38 -6.07 5.45
N SER A 147 20.37 -4.74 5.49
CA SER A 147 20.33 -3.92 4.29
C SER A 147 21.68 -3.66 3.64
N ALA A 148 22.78 -3.95 4.33
CA ALA A 148 24.14 -3.72 3.81
C ALA A 148 24.46 -4.64 2.61
N ASP A 149 23.95 -5.89 2.65
CA ASP A 149 24.16 -6.89 1.60
C ASP A 149 22.94 -7.09 0.70
N ALA A 150 21.93 -6.25 0.85
CA ALA A 150 20.69 -6.38 0.10
C ALA A 150 20.87 -5.94 -1.36
N ASN A 151 20.47 -6.82 -2.28
CA ASN A 151 20.55 -6.56 -3.70
C ASN A 151 19.15 -6.40 -4.31
N TYR A 152 19.03 -5.44 -5.24
CA TYR A 152 17.82 -5.29 -6.02
C TYR A 152 17.60 -6.52 -6.93
N ARG A 153 16.37 -6.99 -6.98
CA ARG A 153 15.90 -8.01 -7.91
C ARG A 153 14.79 -7.43 -8.76
N SER A 154 14.96 -7.44 -10.06
CA SER A 154 14.03 -6.75 -10.99
C SER A 154 13.77 -5.29 -10.61
N GLY A 155 14.80 -4.60 -10.07
CA GLY A 155 14.72 -3.20 -9.68
C GLY A 155 14.03 -2.94 -8.34
N VAL A 156 13.72 -3.97 -7.54
CA VAL A 156 13.11 -3.81 -6.21
C VAL A 156 13.85 -4.59 -5.13
N VAL A 157 13.85 -4.07 -3.92
CA VAL A 157 14.21 -4.80 -2.71
C VAL A 157 13.18 -4.51 -1.62
N VAL A 158 12.76 -5.55 -0.90
CA VAL A 158 11.68 -5.47 0.08
C VAL A 158 12.17 -5.87 1.45
N PHE A 159 11.83 -5.08 2.46
CA PHE A 159 12.07 -5.40 3.86
C PHE A 159 10.77 -5.44 4.62
N SER A 160 10.71 -6.34 5.60
CA SER A 160 9.60 -6.46 6.52
C SER A 160 10.08 -6.42 7.97
N GLN A 161 9.20 -5.90 8.84
CA GLN A 161 9.43 -5.85 10.27
C GLN A 161 8.14 -6.19 11.00
N GLU A 162 8.15 -7.23 11.79
CA GLU A 162 7.00 -7.60 12.61
C GLU A 162 6.76 -6.60 13.74
N LYS A 163 5.49 -6.39 14.08
CA LYS A 163 5.06 -5.60 15.22
C LYS A 163 4.76 -6.52 16.39
N GLY A 164 5.77 -6.88 17.18
CA GLY A 164 5.59 -7.61 18.43
C GLY A 164 6.05 -9.06 18.47
N GLY A 165 6.96 -9.48 17.55
CA GLY A 165 7.50 -10.84 17.58
C GLY A 165 8.71 -11.03 16.65
N LEU A 166 9.16 -12.27 16.49
CA LEU A 166 10.21 -12.65 15.55
C LEU A 166 9.57 -13.05 14.23
N MET A 167 9.76 -12.24 13.20
CA MET A 167 9.37 -12.59 11.85
C MET A 167 10.44 -13.45 11.20
N LEU A 168 10.10 -14.66 10.82
CA LEU A 168 11.04 -15.54 10.15
C LEU A 168 11.07 -15.23 8.68
N GLU A 169 10.28 -14.85 7.91
CA GLU A 169 10.30 -14.50 6.48
C GLU A 169 8.88 -14.20 5.99
N ALA A 170 8.68 -13.08 5.29
CA ALA A 170 7.41 -12.81 4.68
C ALA A 170 7.46 -13.19 3.19
N SER A 171 6.63 -14.15 2.81
CA SER A 171 6.37 -14.39 1.40
C SER A 171 5.65 -13.19 0.79
N LEU A 172 6.16 -12.68 -0.32
CA LEU A 172 5.57 -11.56 -1.09
C LEU A 172 4.69 -12.06 -2.23
N GLY A 173 4.65 -13.36 -2.49
CA GLY A 173 3.86 -13.94 -3.58
C GLY A 173 2.39 -13.54 -3.49
N GLY A 174 1.83 -13.11 -4.63
CA GLY A 174 0.42 -12.72 -4.73
C GLY A 174 0.07 -11.32 -4.17
N GLN A 175 1.08 -10.49 -3.84
CA GLN A 175 0.81 -9.08 -3.51
C GLN A 175 0.39 -8.31 -4.76
N LYS A 176 -0.67 -7.51 -4.59
CA LYS A 176 -1.15 -6.55 -5.60
C LYS A 176 -1.24 -5.17 -4.96
N PHE A 177 -0.87 -4.17 -5.75
CA PHE A 177 -0.81 -2.79 -5.30
C PHE A 177 -1.77 -1.92 -6.10
N THR A 178 -2.34 -0.91 -5.47
CA THR A 178 -3.14 0.13 -6.13
C THR A 178 -2.59 1.49 -5.68
N TYR A 179 -2.00 2.24 -6.60
CA TYR A 179 -1.46 3.57 -6.35
C TYR A 179 -2.52 4.66 -6.57
N LYS A 180 -2.44 5.71 -5.74
CA LYS A 180 -3.23 6.95 -5.88
C LYS A 180 -2.31 8.15 -5.69
N PRO A 181 -2.18 9.05 -6.68
CA PRO A 181 -1.39 10.26 -6.52
C PRO A 181 -1.98 11.17 -5.43
N LEU A 182 -1.15 12.00 -4.81
CA LEU A 182 -1.63 13.13 -4.02
C LEU A 182 -2.38 14.10 -4.94
N LYS A 183 -3.45 14.66 -4.43
CA LYS A 183 -4.18 15.73 -5.12
C LYS A 183 -3.51 17.07 -4.85
#